data_869f688e46263f8f38046d8060df3ece
#
_entry.id   869f688e46263f8f38046d8060df3ece
#
_cell.length_a   1.000
_cell.length_b   1.000
_cell.length_c   1.000
_cell.angle_alpha   90.00
_cell.angle_beta   90.00
_cell.angle_gamma   90.00
#
_symmetry.space_group_name_H-M   'P 1'
#
loop_
_entity.id
_entity.type
_entity.pdbx_description
1 polymer ?
#
loop_
_entity_poly.entity_id
_entity_poly.type
_entity_poly.pdbx_seq_one_letter_code
_entity_poly.pdbx_strand_id
1 'polypeptide(L)'
;MGRPIETRADCGRCAALCCIAYPSDDMPGFSACKQAGEPCQKLAADGLCTIYEDRAEQGFAGCIRYECFGAGQHVVETLFGGTDWRDEPALLTPMVETFLAMRPVSDLLFLARRAQTLGAGERAGPVIAHLESIAASRESLKEADGLAACERQLKTIYASLRQGSLTENM
;
A
#
# COMPACT_ATOMS: atom_id res chain seq x y z
N MET A 1 6.97 13.68 17.32
CA MET A 1 7.42 13.12 16.02
C MET A 1 6.68 11.80 15.82
N GLY A 2 5.84 11.69 14.80
CA GLY A 2 5.13 10.45 14.49
C GLY A 2 6.10 9.33 14.07
N ARG A 3 5.70 8.07 14.29
CA ARG A 3 6.44 6.90 13.81
C ARG A 3 6.55 6.96 12.28
N PRO A 4 7.72 6.67 11.67
CA PRO A 4 7.85 6.64 10.21
C PRO A 4 6.86 5.65 9.61
N ILE A 5 6.23 6.00 8.48
CA ILE A 5 5.32 5.10 7.77
C ILE A 5 6.12 3.90 7.26
N GLU A 6 5.75 2.71 7.67
CA GLU A 6 6.40 1.48 7.20
C GLU A 6 5.97 1.19 5.76
N THR A 7 6.93 0.82 4.90
CA THR A 7 6.67 0.45 3.50
C THR A 7 6.86 -1.05 3.22
N ARG A 8 6.76 -1.88 4.27
CA ARG A 8 6.69 -3.34 4.21
C ARG A 8 5.34 -3.77 4.74
N ALA A 9 4.61 -4.60 4.01
CA ALA A 9 3.31 -5.08 4.44
C ALA A 9 3.41 -6.00 5.67
N ASP A 10 2.46 -5.82 6.59
CA ASP A 10 2.23 -6.69 7.73
C ASP A 10 0.74 -7.02 7.80
N CYS A 11 0.36 -8.21 7.29
CA CYS A 11 -1.04 -8.64 7.21
C CYS A 11 -1.66 -8.84 8.60
N GLY A 12 -0.86 -9.14 9.64
CA GLY A 12 -1.35 -9.28 11.01
C GLY A 12 -1.81 -7.96 11.66
N ARG A 13 -1.45 -6.81 11.04
CA ARG A 13 -1.73 -5.47 11.58
C ARG A 13 -2.68 -4.65 10.69
N CYS A 14 -3.26 -5.24 9.64
CA CYS A 14 -3.94 -4.46 8.59
C CYS A 14 -5.46 -4.69 8.50
N ALA A 15 -6.07 -5.40 9.43
CA ALA A 15 -7.51 -5.75 9.40
C ALA A 15 -7.99 -6.30 8.04
N ALA A 16 -7.10 -6.97 7.30
CA ALA A 16 -7.36 -7.61 6.01
C ALA A 16 -7.90 -6.68 4.91
N LEU A 17 -7.56 -5.40 4.91
CA LEU A 17 -8.17 -4.40 4.03
C LEU A 17 -8.02 -4.73 2.54
N CYS A 18 -6.87 -5.25 2.07
CA CYS A 18 -6.72 -5.67 0.68
C CYS A 18 -7.61 -6.88 0.33
N CYS A 19 -7.87 -7.78 1.28
CA CYS A 19 -8.74 -8.94 1.11
C CYS A 19 -10.23 -8.55 0.98
N ILE A 20 -10.57 -7.30 1.26
CA ILE A 20 -11.90 -6.73 1.14
C ILE A 20 -11.98 -5.77 -0.04
N ALA A 21 -11.04 -4.84 -0.13
CA ALA A 21 -11.09 -3.72 -1.07
C ALA A 21 -11.14 -4.13 -2.54
N TYR A 22 -10.36 -5.14 -2.94
CA TYR A 22 -10.22 -5.50 -4.35
C TYR A 22 -11.18 -6.61 -4.77
N PRO A 23 -11.75 -6.52 -6.00
CA PRO A 23 -12.47 -7.63 -6.61
C PRO A 23 -11.47 -8.73 -7.03
N SER A 24 -11.98 -9.94 -7.25
CA SER A 24 -11.23 -11.05 -7.85
C SER A 24 -12.02 -11.76 -8.95
N ASP A 25 -13.00 -11.07 -9.51
CA ASP A 25 -13.82 -11.52 -10.61
C ASP A 25 -13.00 -11.54 -11.91
N ASP A 26 -12.94 -12.70 -12.58
CA ASP A 26 -12.27 -12.92 -13.86
C ASP A 26 -10.80 -12.43 -13.96
N MET A 27 -10.17 -12.17 -12.82
CA MET A 27 -8.77 -11.74 -12.80
C MET A 27 -7.81 -12.94 -12.87
N PRO A 28 -6.79 -12.91 -13.74
CA PRO A 28 -5.77 -13.94 -13.77
C PRO A 28 -5.07 -14.12 -12.42
N GLY A 29 -5.03 -15.34 -11.92
CA GLY A 29 -4.42 -15.69 -10.64
C GLY A 29 -5.39 -15.70 -9.45
N PHE A 30 -6.70 -15.73 -9.73
CA PHE A 30 -7.75 -15.96 -8.74
C PHE A 30 -8.72 -17.01 -9.22
N SER A 31 -8.97 -18.04 -8.40
CA SER A 31 -9.93 -19.13 -8.69
C SER A 31 -11.30 -18.92 -8.08
N ALA A 32 -11.53 -17.83 -7.39
CA ALA A 32 -12.82 -17.48 -6.81
C ALA A 32 -13.19 -16.04 -7.14
N CYS A 33 -14.43 -15.84 -7.57
CA CYS A 33 -14.97 -14.50 -7.79
C CYS A 33 -15.43 -13.87 -6.49
N LYS A 34 -15.10 -12.60 -6.30
CA LYS A 34 -15.64 -11.76 -5.24
C LYS A 34 -15.75 -10.31 -5.73
N GLN A 35 -16.76 -9.59 -5.28
CA GLN A 35 -16.91 -8.17 -5.57
C GLN A 35 -16.00 -7.31 -4.69
N ALA A 36 -15.70 -6.09 -5.16
CA ALA A 36 -15.02 -5.10 -4.34
C ALA A 36 -15.87 -4.76 -3.11
N GLY A 37 -15.22 -4.62 -1.95
CA GLY A 37 -15.90 -4.35 -0.68
C GLY A 37 -16.43 -5.59 0.05
N GLU A 38 -16.40 -6.77 -0.58
CA GLU A 38 -16.77 -8.03 0.07
C GLU A 38 -15.54 -8.71 0.69
N PRO A 39 -15.65 -9.28 1.90
CA PRO A 39 -14.58 -10.08 2.48
C PRO A 39 -14.24 -11.30 1.62
N CYS A 40 -12.96 -11.60 1.49
CA CYS A 40 -12.50 -12.83 0.83
C CYS A 40 -13.02 -14.06 1.57
N GLN A 41 -13.49 -15.08 0.83
CA GLN A 41 -13.98 -16.36 1.39
C GLN A 41 -12.90 -17.15 2.16
N LYS A 42 -11.63 -16.81 1.94
CA LYS A 42 -10.48 -17.41 2.64
C LYS A 42 -10.04 -16.62 3.87
N LEU A 43 -10.80 -15.60 4.27
CA LEU A 43 -10.53 -14.81 5.46
C LEU A 43 -11.16 -15.49 6.67
N ALA A 44 -10.36 -15.77 7.70
CA ALA A 44 -10.83 -16.28 8.98
C ALA A 44 -11.42 -15.17 9.84
N ALA A 45 -12.12 -15.54 10.90
CA ALA A 45 -12.75 -14.61 11.83
C ALA A 45 -11.74 -13.69 12.56
N ASP A 46 -10.49 -14.17 12.74
CA ASP A 46 -9.38 -13.39 13.29
C ASP A 46 -8.76 -12.39 12.28
N GLY A 47 -9.24 -12.39 11.04
CA GLY A 47 -8.73 -11.50 9.97
C GLY A 47 -7.49 -12.01 9.26
N LEU A 48 -7.08 -13.24 9.50
CA LEU A 48 -5.96 -13.85 8.80
C LEU A 48 -6.43 -14.72 7.62
N CYS A 49 -5.55 -14.90 6.64
CA CYS A 49 -5.82 -15.75 5.49
C CYS A 49 -5.66 -17.22 5.85
N THR A 50 -6.72 -18.04 5.72
CA THR A 50 -6.69 -19.48 6.03
C THR A 50 -5.80 -20.30 5.10
N ILE A 51 -5.41 -19.74 3.96
CA ILE A 51 -4.59 -20.39 2.94
C ILE A 51 -3.29 -19.65 2.67
N TYR A 52 -2.77 -18.89 3.66
CA TYR A 52 -1.68 -17.95 3.43
C TYR A 52 -0.44 -18.60 2.79
N GLU A 53 -0.05 -19.77 3.27
CA GLU A 53 1.10 -20.51 2.72
C GLU A 53 0.77 -21.20 1.37
N ASP A 54 -0.46 -21.66 1.20
CA ASP A 54 -0.91 -22.44 0.06
C ASP A 54 -1.57 -21.64 -1.06
N ARG A 55 -1.46 -20.29 -1.01
CA ARG A 55 -2.14 -19.39 -1.95
C ARG A 55 -1.94 -19.75 -3.42
N ALA A 56 -0.73 -20.18 -3.81
CA ALA A 56 -0.45 -20.57 -5.19
C ALA A 56 -1.23 -21.80 -5.60
N GLU A 57 -1.20 -22.85 -4.75
CA GLU A 57 -1.83 -24.14 -4.99
C GLU A 57 -3.36 -24.04 -4.96
N GLN A 58 -3.89 -23.14 -4.14
CA GLN A 58 -5.31 -22.84 -4.01
C GLN A 58 -5.84 -21.91 -5.12
N GLY A 59 -5.00 -21.50 -6.08
CA GLY A 59 -5.39 -20.63 -7.18
C GLY A 59 -5.46 -19.14 -6.84
N PHE A 60 -4.73 -18.70 -5.82
CA PHE A 60 -4.65 -17.30 -5.39
C PHE A 60 -3.24 -16.70 -5.59
N ALA A 61 -2.59 -17.06 -6.72
CA ALA A 61 -1.27 -16.53 -7.06
C ALA A 61 -1.25 -15.00 -7.19
N GLY A 62 -2.37 -14.36 -7.48
CA GLY A 62 -2.53 -12.91 -7.48
C GLY A 62 -2.22 -12.28 -6.12
N CYS A 63 -2.63 -12.92 -5.01
CA CYS A 63 -2.34 -12.45 -3.66
C CYS A 63 -0.85 -12.51 -3.29
N ILE A 64 -0.08 -13.41 -3.91
CA ILE A 64 1.36 -13.52 -3.67
C ILE A 64 2.11 -12.38 -4.36
N ARG A 65 1.65 -11.97 -5.53
CA ARG A 65 2.24 -10.87 -6.30
C ARG A 65 1.83 -9.48 -5.81
N TYR A 66 0.76 -9.43 -5.02
CA TYR A 66 0.26 -8.18 -4.49
C TYR A 66 1.08 -7.73 -3.28
N GLU A 67 1.50 -6.48 -3.29
CA GLU A 67 2.19 -5.83 -2.18
C GLU A 67 1.52 -4.48 -1.88
N CYS A 68 1.11 -4.24 -0.63
CA CYS A 68 0.47 -2.98 -0.23
C CYS A 68 1.44 -1.92 0.29
N PHE A 69 2.71 -2.27 0.41
CA PHE A 69 3.75 -1.37 0.95
C PHE A 69 3.32 -0.68 2.25
N GLY A 70 2.73 -1.44 3.17
CA GLY A 70 2.34 -0.97 4.48
C GLY A 70 1.06 -0.12 4.55
N ALA A 71 0.35 0.08 3.43
CA ALA A 71 -0.86 0.90 3.42
C ALA A 71 -1.92 0.43 4.44
N GLY A 72 -2.13 -0.90 4.55
CA GLY A 72 -3.16 -1.46 5.43
C GLY A 72 -2.90 -1.18 6.91
N GLN A 73 -1.71 -1.49 7.39
CA GLN A 73 -1.37 -1.25 8.79
C GLN A 73 -1.32 0.24 9.14
N HIS A 74 -0.87 1.11 8.21
CA HIS A 74 -0.91 2.54 8.43
C HIS A 74 -2.35 3.07 8.59
N VAL A 75 -3.26 2.60 7.74
CA VAL A 75 -4.69 2.95 7.85
C VAL A 75 -5.23 2.52 9.21
N VAL A 76 -5.08 1.27 9.60
CA VAL A 76 -5.62 0.77 10.86
C VAL A 76 -5.00 1.48 12.06
N GLU A 77 -3.67 1.44 12.19
CA GLU A 77 -2.98 1.88 13.40
C GLU A 77 -2.93 3.40 13.54
N THR A 78 -2.72 4.12 12.42
CA THR A 78 -2.53 5.57 12.47
C THR A 78 -3.81 6.34 12.19
N LEU A 79 -4.51 5.99 11.09
CA LEU A 79 -5.65 6.78 10.63
C LEU A 79 -6.97 6.41 11.32
N PHE A 80 -7.05 5.21 11.89
CA PHE A 80 -8.21 4.74 12.67
C PHE A 80 -7.87 4.39 14.12
N GLY A 81 -6.68 4.78 14.60
CA GLY A 81 -6.31 4.67 16.01
C GLY A 81 -6.22 3.24 16.54
N GLY A 82 -5.98 2.25 15.67
CA GLY A 82 -5.91 0.83 16.01
C GLY A 82 -7.26 0.12 16.08
N THR A 83 -8.36 0.81 15.76
CA THR A 83 -9.70 0.18 15.73
C THR A 83 -9.82 -0.74 14.52
N ASP A 84 -10.43 -1.89 14.72
CA ASP A 84 -10.69 -2.89 13.67
C ASP A 84 -12.18 -2.82 13.26
N TRP A 85 -12.45 -2.91 11.98
CA TRP A 85 -13.83 -2.93 11.46
C TRP A 85 -14.63 -4.15 11.95
N ARG A 86 -13.95 -5.21 12.40
CA ARG A 86 -14.62 -6.40 12.98
C ARG A 86 -15.24 -6.09 14.35
N ASP A 87 -14.63 -5.19 15.08
CA ASP A 87 -15.16 -4.70 16.37
C ASP A 87 -16.20 -3.59 16.14
N GLU A 88 -16.00 -2.77 15.08
CA GLU A 88 -16.91 -1.70 14.69
C GLU A 88 -17.30 -1.82 13.21
N PRO A 89 -18.31 -2.62 12.83
CA PRO A 89 -18.65 -2.88 11.42
C PRO A 89 -18.97 -1.63 10.59
N ALA A 90 -19.40 -0.55 11.22
CA ALA A 90 -19.62 0.73 10.54
C ALA A 90 -18.35 1.34 9.94
N LEU A 91 -17.17 0.92 10.41
CA LEU A 91 -15.88 1.40 9.91
C LEU A 91 -15.41 0.66 8.65
N LEU A 92 -16.03 -0.44 8.25
CA LEU A 92 -15.59 -1.22 7.09
C LEU A 92 -15.46 -0.36 5.83
N THR A 93 -16.52 0.30 5.42
CA THR A 93 -16.52 1.14 4.21
C THR A 93 -15.52 2.29 4.30
N PRO A 94 -15.51 3.13 5.36
CA PRO A 94 -14.53 4.20 5.44
C PRO A 94 -13.08 3.72 5.54
N MET A 95 -12.81 2.54 6.12
CA MET A 95 -11.45 1.96 6.13
C MET A 95 -11.03 1.49 4.74
N VAL A 96 -11.91 0.84 3.99
CA VAL A 96 -11.64 0.40 2.61
C VAL A 96 -11.39 1.60 1.70
N GLU A 97 -12.20 2.65 1.77
CA GLU A 97 -12.00 3.87 0.99
C GLU A 97 -10.65 4.54 1.33
N THR A 98 -10.34 4.65 2.62
CA THR A 98 -9.08 5.22 3.08
C THR A 98 -7.88 4.36 2.64
N PHE A 99 -8.01 3.05 2.66
CA PHE A 99 -6.98 2.13 2.18
C PHE A 99 -6.72 2.30 0.68
N LEU A 100 -7.78 2.42 -0.13
CA LEU A 100 -7.64 2.65 -1.56
C LEU A 100 -6.97 4.00 -1.87
N ALA A 101 -7.26 5.05 -1.09
CA ALA A 101 -6.60 6.35 -1.19
C ALA A 101 -5.12 6.28 -0.73
N MET A 102 -4.81 5.49 0.30
CA MET A 102 -3.45 5.33 0.83
C MET A 102 -2.54 4.50 -0.09
N ARG A 103 -3.10 3.58 -0.89
CA ARG A 103 -2.32 2.68 -1.75
C ARG A 103 -1.32 3.43 -2.66
N PRO A 104 -1.74 4.39 -3.50
CA PRO A 104 -0.80 5.11 -4.36
C PRO A 104 0.24 5.91 -3.57
N VAL A 105 -0.10 6.43 -2.40
CA VAL A 105 0.86 7.10 -1.51
C VAL A 105 1.94 6.12 -1.04
N SER A 106 1.55 4.92 -0.60
CA SER A 106 2.49 3.88 -0.16
C SER A 106 3.41 3.39 -1.28
N ASP A 107 2.88 3.24 -2.51
CA ASP A 107 3.68 2.89 -3.69
C ASP A 107 4.77 3.95 -3.95
N LEU A 108 4.39 5.22 -3.95
CA LEU A 108 5.34 6.31 -4.18
C LEU A 108 6.33 6.46 -3.03
N LEU A 109 5.91 6.27 -1.77
CA LEU A 109 6.81 6.26 -0.61
C LEU A 109 7.86 5.15 -0.72
N PHE A 110 7.45 3.94 -1.08
CA PHE A 110 8.38 2.85 -1.32
C PHE A 110 9.40 3.21 -2.40
N LEU A 111 8.95 3.73 -3.53
CA LEU A 111 9.83 4.16 -4.63
C LEU A 111 10.75 5.31 -4.20
N ALA A 112 10.24 6.31 -3.49
CA ALA A 112 11.04 7.45 -3.04
C ALA A 112 12.16 7.01 -2.08
N ARG A 113 11.86 6.14 -1.12
CA ARG A 113 12.85 5.58 -0.20
C ARG A 113 13.85 4.68 -0.92
N ARG A 114 13.40 3.93 -1.92
CA ARG A 114 14.31 3.15 -2.76
C ARG A 114 15.25 4.06 -3.55
N ALA A 115 14.77 5.15 -4.13
CA ALA A 115 15.63 6.15 -4.79
C ALA A 115 16.65 6.76 -3.83
N GLN A 116 16.25 7.04 -2.58
CA GLN A 116 17.16 7.51 -1.53
C GLN A 116 18.30 6.52 -1.27
N THR A 117 18.01 5.22 -1.15
CA THR A 117 19.03 4.18 -0.96
C THR A 117 19.96 4.00 -2.17
N LEU A 118 19.49 4.40 -3.36
CA LEU A 118 20.27 4.37 -4.61
C LEU A 118 21.10 5.65 -4.85
N GLY A 119 21.26 6.50 -3.82
CA GLY A 119 22.09 7.69 -3.89
C GLY A 119 21.35 8.99 -4.29
N ALA A 120 20.03 8.98 -4.41
CA ALA A 120 19.24 10.18 -4.74
C ALA A 120 18.67 10.89 -3.49
N GLY A 121 19.34 10.79 -2.33
CA GLY A 121 18.79 11.25 -1.04
C GLY A 121 18.31 12.70 -1.03
N GLU A 122 19.09 13.63 -1.53
CA GLU A 122 18.73 15.06 -1.56
C GLU A 122 17.50 15.35 -2.43
N ARG A 123 17.30 14.60 -3.52
CA ARG A 123 16.17 14.77 -4.44
C ARG A 123 14.94 14.00 -3.98
N ALA A 124 15.12 12.85 -3.35
CA ALA A 124 14.04 12.00 -2.86
C ALA A 124 13.46 12.51 -1.52
N GLY A 125 14.26 13.17 -0.68
CA GLY A 125 13.84 13.67 0.64
C GLY A 125 12.59 14.55 0.60
N PRO A 126 12.52 15.59 -0.23
CA PRO A 126 11.32 16.44 -0.35
C PRO A 126 10.08 15.65 -0.80
N VAL A 127 10.24 14.67 -1.69
CA VAL A 127 9.14 13.80 -2.14
C VAL A 127 8.62 12.95 -1.00
N ILE A 128 9.52 12.35 -0.21
CA ILE A 128 9.17 11.56 0.99
C ILE A 128 8.38 12.42 1.96
N ALA A 129 8.91 13.61 2.31
CA ALA A 129 8.27 14.51 3.27
C ALA A 129 6.85 14.93 2.82
N HIS A 130 6.66 15.20 1.53
CA HIS A 130 5.36 15.54 0.99
C HIS A 130 4.39 14.36 1.03
N LEU A 131 4.82 13.15 0.64
CA LEU A 131 4.01 11.94 0.71
C LEU A 131 3.63 11.59 2.16
N GLU A 132 4.55 11.77 3.11
CA GLU A 132 4.26 11.58 4.54
C GLU A 132 3.25 12.61 5.06
N SER A 133 3.28 13.85 4.55
CA SER A 133 2.27 14.86 4.90
C SER A 133 0.88 14.52 4.36
N ILE A 134 0.78 13.96 3.15
CA ILE A 134 -0.49 13.45 2.59
C ILE A 134 -1.03 12.29 3.44
N ALA A 135 -0.15 11.39 3.88
CA ALA A 135 -0.52 10.22 4.67
C ALA A 135 -0.79 10.52 6.16
N ALA A 136 -0.62 11.76 6.62
CA ALA A 136 -0.70 12.11 8.03
C ALA A 136 -2.13 12.06 8.59
N SER A 137 -3.16 12.27 7.76
CA SER A 137 -4.56 12.26 8.18
C SER A 137 -5.49 11.76 7.05
N ARG A 138 -6.71 11.39 7.43
CA ARG A 138 -7.75 11.00 6.47
C ARG A 138 -8.19 12.17 5.58
N GLU A 139 -8.16 13.38 6.11
CA GLU A 139 -8.49 14.61 5.41
C GLU A 139 -7.44 14.90 4.32
N SER A 140 -6.15 14.87 4.69
CA SER A 140 -5.04 15.07 3.74
C SER A 140 -5.05 14.03 2.61
N LEU A 141 -5.39 12.77 2.93
CA LEU A 141 -5.53 11.70 1.92
C LEU A 141 -6.67 11.95 0.92
N LYS A 142 -7.78 12.54 1.36
CA LYS A 142 -8.91 12.86 0.47
C LYS A 142 -8.57 13.99 -0.50
N GLU A 143 -7.82 14.97 -0.03
CA GLU A 143 -7.37 16.08 -0.86
C GLU A 143 -6.24 15.65 -1.81
N ALA A 144 -5.32 14.79 -1.35
CA ALA A 144 -4.19 14.14 -2.04
C ALA A 144 -3.56 14.95 -3.19
N ASP A 145 -3.57 16.28 -3.04
CA ASP A 145 -3.00 17.19 -4.01
C ASP A 145 -1.49 16.96 -4.12
N GLY A 146 -1.02 16.86 -5.35
CA GLY A 146 0.41 16.70 -5.61
C GLY A 146 0.91 15.27 -5.83
N LEU A 147 0.10 14.20 -5.70
CA LEU A 147 0.52 12.83 -6.01
C LEU A 147 1.09 12.69 -7.43
N ALA A 148 0.41 13.27 -8.41
CA ALA A 148 0.90 13.27 -9.79
C ALA A 148 2.24 14.04 -9.95
N ALA A 149 2.48 15.07 -9.15
CA ALA A 149 3.75 15.79 -9.13
C ALA A 149 4.86 14.92 -8.52
N CYS A 150 4.59 14.23 -7.41
CA CYS A 150 5.52 13.26 -6.81
C CYS A 150 5.89 12.15 -7.79
N GLU A 151 4.92 11.60 -8.51
CA GLU A 151 5.17 10.57 -9.53
C GLU A 151 6.09 11.08 -10.66
N ARG A 152 5.84 12.29 -11.19
CA ARG A 152 6.71 12.89 -12.21
C ARG A 152 8.14 13.13 -11.70
N GLN A 153 8.27 13.63 -10.45
CA GLN A 153 9.57 13.84 -9.83
C GLN A 153 10.34 12.52 -9.67
N LEU A 154 9.69 11.46 -9.21
CA LEU A 154 10.29 10.14 -9.09
C LEU A 154 10.72 9.57 -10.45
N LYS A 155 9.91 9.72 -11.50
CA LYS A 155 10.31 9.34 -12.87
C LYS A 155 11.58 10.04 -13.30
N THR A 156 11.72 11.33 -13.02
CA THR A 156 12.94 12.12 -13.33
C THR A 156 14.15 11.63 -12.52
N ILE A 157 13.98 11.37 -11.22
CA ILE A 157 15.02 10.86 -10.34
C ILE A 157 15.52 9.51 -10.85
N TYR A 158 14.63 8.57 -11.16
CA TYR A 158 15.01 7.25 -11.65
C TYR A 158 15.67 7.30 -13.06
N ALA A 159 15.24 8.22 -13.91
CA ALA A 159 15.89 8.43 -15.21
C ALA A 159 17.35 8.86 -15.04
N SER A 160 17.64 9.79 -14.12
CA SER A 160 19.03 10.24 -13.86
C SER A 160 19.89 9.17 -13.17
N LEU A 161 19.33 8.35 -12.28
CA LEU A 161 20.05 7.23 -11.68
C LEU A 161 20.50 6.20 -12.72
N ARG A 162 19.66 5.91 -13.74
CA ARG A 162 20.03 5.02 -14.85
C ARG A 162 21.16 5.58 -15.70
N GLN A 163 21.20 6.89 -15.95
CA GLN A 163 22.25 7.53 -16.71
C GLN A 163 23.59 7.50 -15.98
N GLY A 164 23.60 7.76 -14.65
CA GLY A 164 24.81 7.70 -13.83
C GLY A 164 25.45 6.30 -13.80
N SER A 165 24.64 5.24 -13.71
CA SER A 165 25.16 3.87 -13.70
C SER A 165 25.74 3.40 -15.04
N LEU A 166 25.39 4.02 -16.16
CA LEU A 166 25.96 3.74 -17.49
C LEU A 166 27.32 4.40 -17.69
N THR A 167 27.57 5.54 -17.04
CA THR A 167 28.86 6.27 -17.17
C THR A 167 29.95 5.70 -16.26
N GLU A 168 29.60 5.01 -15.17
CA GLU A 168 30.58 4.36 -14.28
C GLU A 168 31.11 3.01 -14.81
N ASN A 169 30.48 2.44 -15.84
CA ASN A 169 30.87 1.16 -16.45
C ASN A 169 31.61 1.32 -17.81
N MET A 170 31.99 2.53 -18.18
CA MET A 170 32.84 2.82 -19.35
C MET A 170 34.27 3.25 -18.96
#